data_c72ef4a202634b912aef43ac59121af1
#
_entry.id   c72ef4a202634b912aef43ac59121af1
#
_cell.length_a   1.000
_cell.length_b   1.000
_cell.length_c   1.000
_cell.angle_alpha   90.00
_cell.angle_beta   90.00
_cell.angle_gamma   90.00
#
_symmetry.space_group_name_H-M   'P 1'
#
loop_
_entity.id
_entity.type
_entity.pdbx_description
1 polymer ?
#
loop_
_entity_poly.entity_id
_entity_poly.type
_entity_poly.pdbx_seq_one_letter_code
_entity_poly.pdbx_strand_id
1 'polypeptide(L)'
;RTLLAEERGRRMSDQDAVVQVIEQSKAELEADRKYLVGLWEQISQQNPDKGAPCLIHSDLDVTSKVLRDILTEDVSRIIVDSAVGHRKIVRFLDTFMPGHSFQVELYKEDEPIFDAFGLEVEISRALGRKVWLKSGGYIIIEQTEALAAIDVNTGRFVGKHNLEDTIL
;
A
#
# COMPACT_ATOMS: atom_id res chain seq x y z
N ARG A 1 -37.20 -7.81 -26.77
CA ARG A 1 -37.22 -6.60 -25.91
C ARG A 1 -36.32 -6.76 -24.67
N THR A 2 -36.20 -7.96 -24.12
CA THR A 2 -35.43 -8.26 -22.90
C THR A 2 -33.90 -8.16 -23.13
N LEU A 3 -33.39 -8.70 -24.25
CA LEU A 3 -31.95 -8.65 -24.60
C LEU A 3 -31.41 -7.23 -24.80
N LEU A 4 -32.19 -6.33 -25.39
CA LEU A 4 -31.81 -4.94 -25.60
C LEU A 4 -31.77 -4.12 -24.29
N ALA A 5 -32.56 -4.53 -23.28
CA ALA A 5 -32.52 -3.89 -21.96
C ALA A 5 -31.29 -4.33 -21.16
N GLU A 6 -30.87 -5.59 -21.27
CA GLU A 6 -29.66 -6.11 -20.62
C GLU A 6 -28.37 -5.53 -21.23
N GLU A 7 -28.32 -5.35 -22.56
CA GLU A 7 -27.18 -4.69 -23.21
C GLU A 7 -27.08 -3.20 -22.86
N ARG A 8 -28.21 -2.50 -22.72
CA ARG A 8 -28.21 -1.11 -22.24
C ARG A 8 -27.76 -1.00 -20.78
N GLY A 9 -28.16 -1.92 -19.92
CA GLY A 9 -27.73 -1.97 -18.54
C GLY A 9 -26.22 -2.23 -18.42
N ARG A 10 -25.67 -3.15 -19.23
CA ARG A 10 -24.21 -3.39 -19.27
C ARG A 10 -23.43 -2.20 -19.80
N ARG A 11 -23.90 -1.55 -20.88
CA ARG A 11 -23.22 -0.35 -21.42
C ARG A 11 -23.23 0.83 -20.45
N MET A 12 -24.30 1.05 -19.69
CA MET A 12 -24.33 2.06 -18.64
C MET A 12 -23.35 1.72 -17.50
N SER A 13 -23.29 0.46 -17.06
CA SER A 13 -22.33 -0.01 -16.05
C SER A 13 -20.88 0.16 -16.50
N ASP A 14 -20.56 -0.11 -17.76
CA ASP A 14 -19.21 0.05 -18.30
C ASP A 14 -18.82 1.55 -18.41
N GLN A 15 -19.77 2.42 -18.79
CA GLN A 15 -19.55 3.86 -18.84
C GLN A 15 -19.35 4.46 -17.43
N ASP A 16 -20.13 4.03 -16.46
CA ASP A 16 -20.00 4.49 -15.08
C ASP A 16 -18.65 4.04 -14.50
N ALA A 17 -18.20 2.82 -14.78
CA ALA A 17 -16.89 2.35 -14.38
C ALA A 17 -15.75 3.16 -15.01
N VAL A 18 -15.83 3.50 -16.30
CA VAL A 18 -14.85 4.34 -16.98
C VAL A 18 -14.81 5.75 -16.39
N VAL A 19 -15.98 6.35 -16.11
CA VAL A 19 -16.06 7.69 -15.48
C VAL A 19 -15.42 7.63 -14.09
N GLN A 20 -15.70 6.63 -13.29
CA GLN A 20 -15.12 6.46 -11.96
C GLN A 20 -13.59 6.33 -11.99
N VAL A 21 -13.04 5.57 -12.94
CA VAL A 21 -11.59 5.46 -13.13
C VAL A 21 -10.96 6.80 -13.53
N ILE A 22 -11.62 7.56 -14.41
CA ILE A 22 -11.15 8.88 -14.83
C ILE A 22 -11.19 9.88 -13.67
N GLU A 23 -12.24 9.88 -12.86
CA GLU A 23 -12.36 10.76 -11.69
C GLU A 23 -11.32 10.42 -10.62
N GLN A 24 -11.07 9.14 -10.37
CA GLN A 24 -10.02 8.68 -9.46
C GLN A 24 -8.63 9.12 -9.94
N SER A 25 -8.31 8.89 -11.22
CA SER A 25 -7.04 9.33 -11.82
C SER A 25 -6.86 10.84 -11.76
N LYS A 26 -7.95 11.61 -11.92
CA LYS A 26 -7.92 13.06 -11.80
C LYS A 26 -7.61 13.49 -10.36
N ALA A 27 -8.22 12.86 -9.37
CA ALA A 27 -7.96 13.15 -7.97
C ALA A 27 -6.50 12.85 -7.57
N GLU A 28 -5.94 11.75 -8.05
CA GLU A 28 -4.53 11.37 -7.87
C GLU A 28 -3.59 12.41 -8.49
N LEU A 29 -3.84 12.82 -9.74
CA LEU A 29 -3.05 13.86 -10.42
C LEU A 29 -3.14 15.23 -9.71
N GLU A 30 -4.30 15.58 -9.17
CA GLU A 30 -4.46 16.81 -8.39
C GLU A 30 -3.70 16.75 -7.06
N ALA A 31 -3.66 15.59 -6.40
CA ALA A 31 -2.86 15.37 -5.20
C ALA A 31 -1.36 15.49 -5.48
N ASP A 32 -0.88 14.86 -6.55
CA ASP A 32 0.51 14.96 -7.00
C ASP A 32 0.89 16.40 -7.35
N ARG A 33 0.04 17.09 -8.04
CA ARG A 33 0.26 18.52 -8.37
C ARG A 33 0.39 19.36 -7.10
N LYS A 34 -0.50 19.18 -6.14
CA LYS A 34 -0.45 19.92 -4.86
C LYS A 34 0.83 19.62 -4.09
N TYR A 35 1.23 18.36 -4.05
CA TYR A 35 2.47 17.93 -3.44
C TYR A 35 3.69 18.64 -4.10
N LEU A 36 3.80 18.59 -5.42
CA LEU A 36 4.92 19.19 -6.15
C LEU A 36 4.98 20.71 -6.01
N VAL A 37 3.84 21.38 -6.02
CA VAL A 37 3.77 22.84 -5.79
C VAL A 37 4.23 23.17 -4.37
N GLY A 38 3.73 22.47 -3.35
CA GLY A 38 4.15 22.66 -1.96
C GLY A 38 5.65 22.41 -1.75
N LEU A 39 6.19 21.38 -2.39
CA LEU A 39 7.61 21.08 -2.38
C LEU A 39 8.44 22.23 -3.01
N TRP A 40 8.01 22.72 -4.16
CA TRP A 40 8.66 23.84 -4.85
C TRP A 40 8.64 25.12 -4.00
N GLU A 41 7.52 25.43 -3.36
CA GLU A 41 7.40 26.58 -2.47
C GLU A 41 8.38 26.46 -1.28
N GLN A 42 8.51 25.28 -0.66
CA GLN A 42 9.48 25.03 0.40
C GLN A 42 10.94 25.24 -0.06
N ILE A 43 11.28 24.71 -1.24
CA ILE A 43 12.62 24.86 -1.82
C ILE A 43 12.90 26.35 -2.10
N SER A 44 11.93 27.04 -2.67
CA SER A 44 12.06 28.45 -3.07
C SER A 44 12.14 29.42 -1.87
N GLN A 45 11.54 29.05 -0.73
CA GLN A 45 11.59 29.84 0.50
C GLN A 45 12.86 29.61 1.33
N GLN A 46 13.66 28.59 0.98
CA GLN A 46 14.94 28.40 1.65
C GLN A 46 15.89 29.56 1.31
N ASN A 47 16.25 30.30 2.35
CA ASN A 47 16.96 31.56 2.26
C ASN A 47 18.35 31.38 1.61
N PRO A 48 18.67 32.08 0.50
CA PRO A 48 19.97 32.02 -0.15
C PRO A 48 21.12 32.65 0.69
N ASP A 49 20.82 33.30 1.82
CA ASP A 49 21.82 33.90 2.71
C ASP A 49 22.64 32.89 3.52
N LYS A 50 22.30 31.62 3.50
CA LYS A 50 23.20 30.57 3.97
C LYS A 50 24.26 30.35 2.91
N GLY A 51 25.44 30.93 3.13
CA GLY A 51 26.58 30.88 2.19
C GLY A 51 26.75 29.50 1.50
N ALA A 52 27.16 29.50 0.25
CA ALA A 52 27.42 28.29 -0.51
C ALA A 52 28.74 27.60 -0.03
N PRO A 53 28.78 26.24 0.01
CA PRO A 53 27.75 25.30 -0.37
C PRO A 53 26.74 25.02 0.77
N CYS A 54 25.43 24.92 0.46
CA CYS A 54 24.38 24.51 1.39
C CYS A 54 23.44 23.51 0.76
N LEU A 55 22.89 22.59 1.59
CA LEU A 55 21.88 21.66 1.15
C LEU A 55 20.54 22.40 1.02
N ILE A 56 20.03 22.53 -0.19
CA ILE A 56 18.74 23.16 -0.48
C ILE A 56 17.59 22.20 -0.31
N HIS A 57 17.74 20.97 -0.82
CA HIS A 57 16.74 19.94 -0.71
C HIS A 57 17.38 18.57 -0.62
N SER A 58 16.81 17.68 0.16
CA SER A 58 17.14 16.27 0.20
C SER A 58 15.94 15.48 -0.30
N ASP A 59 16.18 14.46 -1.12
CA ASP A 59 15.11 13.54 -1.54
C ASP A 59 14.41 12.92 -0.32
N LEU A 60 13.16 12.50 -0.53
CA LEU A 60 12.36 11.88 0.51
C LEU A 60 13.06 10.63 1.05
N ASP A 61 13.12 10.50 2.35
CA ASP A 61 13.53 9.25 2.99
C ASP A 61 12.46 8.15 2.73
N VAL A 62 12.84 6.89 3.03
CA VAL A 62 11.97 5.73 2.79
C VAL A 62 10.62 5.90 3.46
N THR A 63 10.59 6.42 4.69
CA THR A 63 9.34 6.65 5.44
C THR A 63 8.42 7.61 4.70
N SER A 64 8.96 8.74 4.25
CA SER A 64 8.18 9.76 3.53
C SER A 64 7.70 9.25 2.16
N LYS A 65 8.50 8.41 1.46
CA LYS A 65 8.09 7.74 0.22
C LYS A 65 6.92 6.78 0.47
N VAL A 66 7.01 5.95 1.51
CA VAL A 66 5.92 5.04 1.90
C VAL A 66 4.64 5.80 2.23
N LEU A 67 4.74 6.90 2.99
CA LEU A 67 3.57 7.72 3.32
C LEU A 67 2.92 8.31 2.05
N ARG A 68 3.72 8.80 1.11
CA ARG A 68 3.21 9.36 -0.15
C ARG A 68 2.52 8.31 -1.02
N ASP A 69 3.12 7.12 -1.13
CA ASP A 69 2.75 6.14 -2.16
C ASP A 69 1.73 5.10 -1.64
N ILE A 70 1.66 4.85 -0.33
CA ILE A 70 0.86 3.76 0.25
C ILE A 70 -0.33 4.24 1.10
N LEU A 71 -0.30 5.48 1.61
CA LEU A 71 -1.42 5.98 2.40
C LEU A 71 -2.66 6.18 1.53
N THR A 72 -3.67 5.38 1.81
CA THR A 72 -5.01 5.46 1.23
C THR A 72 -6.02 5.84 2.31
N GLU A 73 -7.24 6.17 1.91
CA GLU A 73 -8.33 6.52 2.83
C GLU A 73 -8.71 5.36 3.79
N ASP A 74 -8.33 4.14 3.46
CA ASP A 74 -8.56 2.95 4.30
C ASP A 74 -7.65 2.90 5.54
N VAL A 75 -6.55 3.68 5.55
CA VAL A 75 -5.64 3.76 6.69
C VAL A 75 -6.24 4.68 7.75
N SER A 76 -6.43 4.18 8.95
CA SER A 76 -6.93 4.97 10.09
C SER A 76 -5.82 5.39 11.05
N ARG A 77 -4.79 4.56 11.24
CA ARG A 77 -3.72 4.79 12.23
C ARG A 77 -2.35 4.46 11.66
N ILE A 78 -1.37 5.27 12.07
CA ILE A 78 0.05 5.07 11.82
C ILE A 78 0.72 4.96 13.19
N ILE A 79 1.32 3.82 13.49
CA ILE A 79 1.96 3.56 14.79
C ILE A 79 3.46 3.53 14.57
N VAL A 80 4.21 4.26 15.40
CA VAL A 80 5.65 4.46 15.25
C VAL A 80 6.34 4.32 16.58
N ASP A 81 7.40 3.52 16.66
CA ASP A 81 8.22 3.29 17.87
C ASP A 81 9.34 4.31 18.06
N SER A 82 9.57 5.17 17.07
CA SER A 82 10.61 6.21 17.11
C SER A 82 10.02 7.60 17.32
N ALA A 83 10.38 8.28 18.41
CA ALA A 83 9.96 9.66 18.65
C ALA A 83 10.44 10.64 17.56
N VAL A 84 11.59 10.36 16.94
CA VAL A 84 12.10 11.16 15.81
C VAL A 84 11.27 10.88 14.56
N GLY A 85 11.00 9.60 14.29
CA GLY A 85 10.12 9.16 13.20
C GLY A 85 8.73 9.75 13.32
N HIS A 86 8.12 9.66 14.50
CA HIS A 86 6.82 10.25 14.78
C HIS A 86 6.74 11.72 14.40
N ARG A 87 7.69 12.55 14.88
CA ARG A 87 7.72 13.98 14.54
C ARG A 87 7.90 14.26 13.05
N LYS A 88 8.69 13.42 12.35
CA LYS A 88 8.87 13.54 10.90
C LYS A 88 7.56 13.24 10.16
N ILE A 89 6.87 12.16 10.55
CA ILE A 89 5.60 11.74 9.94
C ILE A 89 4.53 12.82 10.14
N VAL A 90 4.35 13.30 11.37
CA VAL A 90 3.38 14.37 11.65
C VAL A 90 3.68 15.60 10.78
N ARG A 91 4.93 16.05 10.74
CA ARG A 91 5.32 17.20 9.92
C ARG A 91 5.06 16.97 8.42
N PHE A 92 5.35 15.77 7.92
CA PHE A 92 5.11 15.41 6.53
C PHE A 92 3.61 15.49 6.20
N LEU A 93 2.77 14.88 7.02
CA LEU A 93 1.32 14.87 6.84
C LEU A 93 0.72 16.28 6.90
N ASP A 94 1.11 17.08 7.89
CA ASP A 94 0.64 18.46 8.04
C ASP A 94 1.01 19.33 6.82
N THR A 95 2.18 19.06 6.22
CA THR A 95 2.69 19.86 5.11
C THR A 95 2.07 19.45 3.77
N PHE A 96 2.01 18.15 3.50
CA PHE A 96 1.67 17.62 2.18
C PHE A 96 0.27 17.06 2.07
N MET A 97 -0.36 16.70 3.19
CA MET A 97 -1.69 16.12 3.27
C MET A 97 -2.56 16.84 4.30
N PRO A 98 -2.72 18.17 4.20
CA PRO A 98 -3.48 18.92 5.19
C PRO A 98 -4.95 18.47 5.22
N GLY A 99 -5.47 18.22 6.43
CA GLY A 99 -6.83 17.73 6.62
C GLY A 99 -6.98 16.20 6.55
N HIS A 100 -5.84 15.47 6.60
CA HIS A 100 -5.88 14.00 6.72
C HIS A 100 -6.63 13.54 7.99
N SER A 101 -7.23 12.36 7.92
CA SER A 101 -7.94 11.74 9.05
C SER A 101 -7.08 10.73 9.84
N PHE A 102 -5.81 10.54 9.44
CA PHE A 102 -4.91 9.57 10.06
C PHE A 102 -4.52 9.99 11.47
N GLN A 103 -4.55 9.04 12.41
CA GLN A 103 -4.00 9.22 13.75
C GLN A 103 -2.56 8.71 13.76
N VAL A 104 -1.61 9.57 14.17
CA VAL A 104 -0.20 9.18 14.32
C VAL A 104 0.08 8.96 15.79
N GLU A 105 0.40 7.73 16.15
CA GLU A 105 0.61 7.30 17.54
C GLU A 105 2.07 6.94 17.79
N LEU A 106 2.63 7.42 18.88
CA LEU A 106 3.95 6.99 19.34
C LEU A 106 3.81 5.76 20.21
N TYR A 107 4.33 4.62 19.73
CA TYR A 107 4.41 3.37 20.47
C TYR A 107 5.48 3.48 21.57
N LYS A 108 5.13 3.10 22.81
CA LYS A 108 6.00 3.28 23.99
C LYS A 108 6.16 2.02 24.84
N GLU A 109 5.57 0.91 24.40
CA GLU A 109 5.69 -0.34 25.13
C GLU A 109 7.09 -0.96 24.97
N ASP A 110 7.47 -1.82 25.90
CA ASP A 110 8.78 -2.49 25.91
C ASP A 110 8.87 -3.64 24.86
N GLU A 111 7.74 -4.21 24.48
CA GLU A 111 7.65 -5.25 23.48
C GLU A 111 7.92 -4.64 22.08
N PRO A 112 8.74 -5.27 21.21
CA PRO A 112 8.94 -4.79 19.85
C PRO A 112 7.62 -4.65 19.08
N ILE A 113 7.45 -3.54 18.37
CA ILE A 113 6.18 -3.18 17.70
C ILE A 113 5.70 -4.28 16.74
N PHE A 114 6.58 -4.96 16.01
CA PHE A 114 6.20 -6.02 15.08
C PHE A 114 5.73 -7.28 15.80
N ASP A 115 6.30 -7.59 16.97
CA ASP A 115 5.85 -8.70 17.81
C ASP A 115 4.48 -8.39 18.41
N ALA A 116 4.30 -7.20 18.97
CA ALA A 116 3.05 -6.75 19.57
C ALA A 116 1.86 -6.80 18.59
N PHE A 117 2.12 -6.58 17.29
CA PHE A 117 1.11 -6.68 16.24
C PHE A 117 1.14 -8.00 15.45
N GLY A 118 1.96 -8.96 15.86
CA GLY A 118 2.08 -10.28 15.22
C GLY A 118 2.65 -10.27 13.80
N LEU A 119 3.29 -9.16 13.39
CA LEU A 119 3.82 -8.98 12.05
C LEU A 119 5.03 -9.87 11.75
N GLU A 120 5.89 -10.17 12.75
CA GLU A 120 7.03 -11.05 12.58
C GLU A 120 6.63 -12.45 12.08
N VAL A 121 5.51 -12.97 12.60
CA VAL A 121 4.96 -14.27 12.18
C VAL A 121 4.48 -14.19 10.73
N GLU A 122 3.77 -13.13 10.35
CA GLU A 122 3.26 -12.96 8.98
C GLU A 122 4.40 -12.72 7.98
N ILE A 123 5.42 -11.94 8.35
CA ILE A 123 6.63 -11.76 7.54
C ILE A 123 7.35 -13.09 7.33
N SER A 124 7.52 -13.87 8.38
CA SER A 124 8.15 -15.19 8.31
C SER A 124 7.37 -16.15 7.41
N ARG A 125 6.04 -16.09 7.44
CA ARG A 125 5.19 -16.87 6.52
C ARG A 125 5.33 -16.39 5.08
N ALA A 126 5.33 -15.08 4.87
CA ALA A 126 5.45 -14.48 3.53
C ALA A 126 6.80 -14.78 2.86
N LEU A 127 7.87 -14.87 3.65
CA LEU A 127 9.21 -15.26 3.19
C LEU A 127 9.37 -16.77 3.01
N GLY A 128 8.42 -17.55 3.54
CA GLY A 128 8.43 -19.01 3.43
C GLY A 128 8.10 -19.47 2.01
N ARG A 129 8.75 -20.56 1.56
CA ARG A 129 8.44 -21.16 0.25
C ARG A 129 7.08 -21.82 0.20
N LYS A 130 6.52 -22.19 1.35
CA LYS A 130 5.28 -22.96 1.48
C LYS A 130 4.14 -22.06 1.93
N VAL A 131 3.10 -22.00 1.09
CA VAL A 131 1.87 -21.25 1.37
C VAL A 131 0.72 -22.24 1.59
N TRP A 132 0.11 -22.19 2.78
CA TRP A 132 -1.03 -23.03 3.11
C TRP A 132 -2.33 -22.43 2.54
N LEU A 133 -3.14 -23.30 1.93
CA LEU A 133 -4.45 -22.96 1.40
C LEU A 133 -5.55 -23.21 2.44
N LYS A 134 -6.65 -22.48 2.35
CA LYS A 134 -7.82 -22.68 3.23
C LYS A 134 -8.42 -24.07 3.13
N SER A 135 -8.27 -24.73 1.98
CA SER A 135 -8.69 -26.11 1.72
C SER A 135 -7.88 -27.19 2.46
N GLY A 136 -6.76 -26.81 3.11
CA GLY A 136 -5.84 -27.75 3.75
C GLY A 136 -4.73 -28.27 2.82
N GLY A 137 -4.71 -27.84 1.57
CA GLY A 137 -3.59 -28.02 0.65
C GLY A 137 -2.51 -26.95 0.87
N TYR A 138 -1.48 -26.98 0.05
CA TYR A 138 -0.41 -25.98 0.07
C TYR A 138 0.24 -25.82 -1.30
N ILE A 139 0.84 -24.66 -1.51
CA ILE A 139 1.63 -24.32 -2.68
C ILE A 139 3.08 -24.18 -2.25
N ILE A 140 4.01 -24.70 -3.06
CA ILE A 140 5.45 -24.44 -2.92
C ILE A 140 5.85 -23.52 -4.07
N ILE A 141 6.45 -22.37 -3.75
CA ILE A 141 6.97 -21.42 -4.71
C ILE A 141 8.48 -21.35 -4.54
N GLU A 142 9.21 -21.72 -5.60
CA GLU A 142 10.67 -21.68 -5.62
C GLU A 142 11.14 -20.86 -6.81
N GLN A 143 12.02 -19.90 -6.53
CA GLN A 143 12.66 -19.11 -7.58
C GLN A 143 14.05 -19.67 -7.83
N THR A 144 14.32 -20.03 -9.09
CA THR A 144 15.63 -20.43 -9.58
C THR A 144 16.24 -19.31 -10.43
N GLU A 145 17.47 -19.48 -10.92
CA GLU A 145 18.12 -18.48 -11.76
C GLU A 145 17.34 -18.14 -13.05
N ALA A 146 16.62 -19.11 -13.61
CA ALA A 146 15.99 -18.97 -14.92
C ALA A 146 14.45 -18.99 -14.90
N LEU A 147 13.83 -19.52 -13.83
CA LEU A 147 12.37 -19.68 -13.76
C LEU A 147 11.86 -19.70 -12.31
N ALA A 148 10.58 -19.42 -12.13
CA ALA A 148 9.86 -19.72 -10.90
C ALA A 148 9.12 -21.03 -11.06
N ALA A 149 9.38 -22.00 -10.16
CA ALA A 149 8.67 -23.26 -10.09
C ALA A 149 7.56 -23.15 -9.05
N ILE A 150 6.33 -23.54 -9.41
CA ILE A 150 5.17 -23.56 -8.53
C ILE A 150 4.63 -24.98 -8.51
N ASP A 151 4.64 -25.60 -7.33
CA ASP A 151 4.08 -26.93 -7.10
C ASP A 151 2.83 -26.82 -6.22
N VAL A 152 1.74 -27.45 -6.64
CA VAL A 152 0.45 -27.41 -5.93
C VAL A 152 0.16 -28.76 -5.32
N ASN A 153 0.05 -28.80 -3.99
CA ASN A 153 -0.23 -30.00 -3.24
C ASN A 153 -1.60 -29.89 -2.57
N THR A 154 -2.51 -30.79 -2.92
CA THR A 154 -3.87 -30.85 -2.37
C THR A 154 -3.92 -31.35 -0.91
N GLY A 155 -2.81 -31.82 -0.37
CA GLY A 155 -2.74 -32.38 0.97
C GLY A 155 -3.55 -33.67 1.11
N ARG A 156 -4.39 -33.76 2.14
CA ARG A 156 -5.31 -34.88 2.38
C ARG A 156 -6.72 -34.63 1.82
N PHE A 157 -6.95 -33.46 1.23
CA PHE A 157 -8.25 -33.12 0.70
C PHE A 157 -8.39 -33.71 -0.71
N VAL A 158 -9.30 -34.67 -0.83
CA VAL A 158 -9.75 -35.20 -2.13
C VAL A 158 -11.17 -34.72 -2.27
N GLY A 159 -11.42 -33.81 -3.22
CA GLY A 159 -12.75 -33.21 -3.46
C GLY A 159 -13.84 -34.26 -3.53
N LYS A 160 -15.01 -33.96 -2.96
CA LYS A 160 -16.12 -34.93 -2.84
C LYS A 160 -16.84 -35.18 -4.17
N HIS A 161 -16.82 -34.23 -5.10
CA HIS A 161 -17.61 -34.29 -6.33
C HIS A 161 -16.91 -33.83 -7.61
N ASN A 162 -15.89 -32.99 -7.57
CA ASN A 162 -15.20 -32.47 -8.75
C ASN A 162 -13.70 -32.28 -8.49
N LEU A 163 -12.89 -32.40 -9.56
CA LEU A 163 -11.45 -32.09 -9.52
C LEU A 163 -11.17 -30.61 -9.12
N GLU A 164 -12.08 -29.71 -9.47
CA GLU A 164 -11.99 -28.28 -9.14
C GLU A 164 -12.05 -28.03 -7.63
N ASP A 165 -12.87 -28.78 -6.88
CA ASP A 165 -12.95 -28.71 -5.42
C ASP A 165 -11.67 -29.19 -4.72
N THR A 166 -10.80 -29.87 -5.45
CA THR A 166 -9.55 -30.44 -4.93
C THR A 166 -8.40 -29.45 -5.03
N ILE A 167 -8.50 -28.44 -5.91
CA ILE A 167 -7.44 -27.48 -6.24
C ILE A 167 -7.64 -26.15 -5.54
N LEU A 168 -8.86 -25.80 -5.19
CA LEU A 168 -9.22 -24.58 -4.46
C LEU A 168 -9.42 -24.83 -2.97
#